data_0df6d1be47ff34e045edcec0a95195f8
#
_entry.id   0df6d1be47ff34e045edcec0a95195f8
#
_cell.length_a   1.000
_cell.length_b   1.000
_cell.length_c   1.000
_cell.angle_alpha   90.00
_cell.angle_beta   90.00
_cell.angle_gamma   90.00
#
_symmetry.space_group_name_H-M   'P 1'
#
loop_
_entity.id
_entity.type
_entity.pdbx_description
1 polymer ?
#
loop_
_entity_poly.entity_id
_entity_poly.type
_entity_poly.pdbx_seq_one_letter_code
_entity_poly.pdbx_strand_id
1 'polypeptide(L)'
;MAREIALDTIWLKETPRFAHTEYSLEYHKDYIRKITGLDPSDPEAIRRLYDIWCIDLLWSTNDGLHGNWEGRGRATDMGHARYAVDGSDMRMPKECPFKSVEEVWEFDPIREYGLPDFDEQVKAYERYVEDSRRSYPDQLVTGGYYKTIVSGAIQAFGWDMFLMAASDRKRIERVFDRFFRFTLFHMEAWARTSVEVIIQHDDFVWASGPFMHPDIYRGVIIPRYAELWKPLHASGKKVLFCSDGNFMEFAEDIVKAGADGLIFEPCNDFGFMAERFGDSVVLVGSFVDCRDMALGKWQKVMRDIDRSLEVARRCKGVILAVGNHLPPDIPEEMMEKYIGHLKAGLPRRKPHFGGGGSGA
;
A
#
# COMPACT_ATOMS: atom_id res chain seq x y z
N MET A 1 -21.18 0.44 -7.24
CA MET A 1 -20.76 -0.93 -7.74
C MET A 1 -19.28 -1.19 -7.54
N ALA A 2 -18.35 -0.33 -7.93
CA ALA A 2 -16.91 -0.52 -7.71
C ALA A 2 -16.57 -0.63 -6.21
N ARG A 3 -17.03 0.32 -5.39
CA ARG A 3 -16.85 0.30 -3.93
C ARG A 3 -17.34 -1.02 -3.28
N GLU A 4 -18.47 -1.52 -3.70
CA GLU A 4 -19.04 -2.78 -3.18
C GLU A 4 -18.17 -3.99 -3.55
N ILE A 5 -17.62 -4.02 -4.77
CA ILE A 5 -16.69 -5.07 -5.19
C ILE A 5 -15.43 -5.05 -4.33
N ALA A 6 -14.86 -3.87 -4.07
CA ALA A 6 -13.70 -3.75 -3.18
C ALA A 6 -14.02 -4.20 -1.75
N LEU A 7 -15.13 -3.72 -1.17
CA LEU A 7 -15.56 -4.12 0.17
C LEU A 7 -15.78 -5.62 0.26
N ASP A 8 -16.60 -6.20 -0.62
CA ASP A 8 -16.91 -7.62 -0.57
C ASP A 8 -15.64 -8.46 -0.77
N THR A 9 -14.70 -8.02 -1.64
CA THR A 9 -13.39 -8.66 -1.78
C THR A 9 -12.60 -8.63 -0.47
N ILE A 10 -12.53 -7.48 0.23
CA ILE A 10 -11.78 -7.32 1.48
C ILE A 10 -12.44 -8.12 2.61
N TRP A 11 -13.76 -8.26 2.60
CA TRP A 11 -14.51 -9.11 3.54
C TRP A 11 -14.57 -10.58 3.11
N LEU A 12 -13.78 -10.99 2.09
CA LEU A 12 -13.66 -12.35 1.56
C LEU A 12 -15.00 -12.96 1.09
N LYS A 13 -15.90 -12.10 0.59
CA LYS A 13 -17.17 -12.49 0.00
C LYS A 13 -17.04 -12.71 -1.51
N GLU A 14 -17.97 -13.47 -2.08
CA GLU A 14 -18.02 -13.66 -3.52
C GLU A 14 -18.32 -12.35 -4.25
N THR A 15 -17.60 -12.12 -5.34
CA THR A 15 -17.76 -10.96 -6.22
C THR A 15 -17.90 -11.42 -7.68
N PRO A 16 -18.63 -10.68 -8.52
CA PRO A 16 -18.83 -11.05 -9.93
C PRO A 16 -17.55 -10.98 -10.76
N ARG A 17 -16.57 -10.21 -10.30
CA ARG A 17 -15.26 -10.08 -10.89
C ARG A 17 -14.18 -9.84 -9.82
N PHE A 18 -12.93 -10.00 -10.16
CA PHE A 18 -11.83 -9.55 -9.32
C PHE A 18 -11.86 -8.03 -9.15
N ALA A 19 -11.53 -7.55 -7.97
CA ALA A 19 -11.30 -6.13 -7.74
C ALA A 19 -9.96 -5.70 -8.35
N HIS A 20 -9.84 -4.41 -8.66
CA HIS A 20 -8.65 -3.82 -9.24
C HIS A 20 -8.32 -2.48 -8.59
N THR A 21 -7.05 -2.20 -8.39
CA THR A 21 -6.53 -0.89 -7.98
C THR A 21 -5.17 -0.66 -8.60
N GLU A 22 -4.77 0.62 -8.72
CA GLU A 22 -3.40 1.01 -9.09
C GLU A 22 -2.97 2.24 -8.31
N TYR A 23 -1.67 2.34 -8.07
CA TYR A 23 -1.07 3.49 -7.42
C TYR A 23 -0.45 4.43 -8.46
N SER A 24 -0.65 5.74 -8.31
CA SER A 24 -0.03 6.79 -9.14
C SER A 24 -0.51 6.89 -10.60
N LEU A 25 -1.66 6.32 -10.91
CA LEU A 25 -2.24 6.37 -12.27
C LEU A 25 -2.52 7.82 -12.73
N GLU A 26 -2.80 8.72 -11.81
CA GLU A 26 -3.11 10.13 -12.04
C GLU A 26 -1.93 10.97 -12.56
N TYR A 27 -0.72 10.46 -12.52
CA TYR A 27 0.46 11.16 -13.05
C TYR A 27 0.61 11.06 -14.57
N HIS A 28 -0.04 10.12 -15.21
CA HIS A 28 0.02 9.90 -16.67
C HIS A 28 -0.85 10.90 -17.46
N LYS A 29 -0.50 12.18 -17.41
CA LYS A 29 -1.35 13.30 -17.88
C LYS A 29 -1.72 13.22 -19.37
N ASP A 30 -0.76 12.87 -20.24
CA ASP A 30 -1.02 12.77 -21.68
C ASP A 30 -1.92 11.58 -22.00
N TYR A 31 -1.69 10.45 -21.34
CA TYR A 31 -2.56 9.29 -21.44
C TYR A 31 -3.99 9.58 -20.95
N ILE A 32 -4.14 10.28 -19.82
CA ILE A 32 -5.45 10.69 -19.30
C ILE A 32 -6.19 11.56 -20.31
N ARG A 33 -5.51 12.60 -20.86
CA ARG A 33 -6.10 13.48 -21.88
C ARG A 33 -6.56 12.69 -23.10
N LYS A 34 -5.75 11.73 -23.56
CA LYS A 34 -6.06 10.88 -24.73
C LYS A 34 -7.31 10.03 -24.51
N ILE A 35 -7.39 9.31 -23.39
CA ILE A 35 -8.48 8.33 -23.21
C ILE A 35 -9.79 8.95 -22.68
N THR A 36 -9.70 10.07 -21.96
CA THR A 36 -10.88 10.74 -21.39
C THR A 36 -11.42 11.87 -22.26
N GLY A 37 -10.57 12.46 -23.12
CA GLY A 37 -10.87 13.66 -23.88
C GLY A 37 -10.94 14.95 -23.04
N LEU A 38 -10.53 14.89 -21.77
CA LEU A 38 -10.59 15.99 -20.82
C LEU A 38 -9.18 16.48 -20.42
N ASP A 39 -9.10 17.70 -19.89
CA ASP A 39 -7.87 18.17 -19.28
C ASP A 39 -7.58 17.37 -18.01
N PRO A 40 -6.35 16.85 -17.81
CA PRO A 40 -5.99 16.06 -16.63
C PRO A 40 -6.11 16.81 -15.29
N SER A 41 -6.21 18.14 -15.30
CA SER A 41 -6.50 18.95 -14.10
C SER A 41 -7.99 18.98 -13.74
N ASP A 42 -8.87 18.54 -14.64
CA ASP A 42 -10.30 18.42 -14.37
C ASP A 42 -10.54 17.17 -13.48
N PRO A 43 -11.17 17.32 -12.31
CA PRO A 43 -11.53 16.18 -11.46
C PRO A 43 -12.36 15.10 -12.17
N GLU A 44 -13.15 15.48 -13.18
CA GLU A 44 -13.92 14.55 -14.00
C GLU A 44 -13.03 13.66 -14.86
N ALA A 45 -11.85 14.14 -15.29
CA ALA A 45 -10.90 13.33 -16.05
C ALA A 45 -10.40 12.13 -15.21
N ILE A 46 -10.11 12.36 -13.92
CA ILE A 46 -9.66 11.29 -13.01
C ILE A 46 -10.80 10.31 -12.72
N ARG A 47 -12.04 10.78 -12.53
CA ARG A 47 -13.20 9.89 -12.36
C ARG A 47 -13.38 8.97 -13.58
N ARG A 48 -13.35 9.54 -14.78
CA ARG A 48 -13.42 8.75 -16.02
C ARG A 48 -12.27 7.78 -16.18
N LEU A 49 -11.06 8.20 -15.81
CA LEU A 49 -9.89 7.32 -15.79
C LEU A 49 -10.15 6.10 -14.91
N TYR A 50 -10.62 6.31 -13.68
CA TYR A 50 -10.92 5.23 -12.75
C TYR A 50 -12.02 4.29 -13.23
N ASP A 51 -13.06 4.83 -13.89
CA ASP A 51 -14.11 4.00 -14.52
C ASP A 51 -13.56 3.18 -15.69
N ILE A 52 -12.76 3.80 -16.57
CA ILE A 52 -12.12 3.11 -17.70
C ILE A 52 -11.20 2.00 -17.19
N TRP A 53 -10.48 2.23 -16.10
CA TRP A 53 -9.53 1.29 -15.51
C TRP A 53 -10.18 0.31 -14.53
N CYS A 54 -11.49 0.43 -14.27
CA CYS A 54 -12.20 -0.38 -13.27
C CYS A 54 -11.52 -0.32 -11.88
N ILE A 55 -11.09 0.86 -11.48
CA ILE A 55 -10.52 1.08 -10.13
C ILE A 55 -11.63 0.95 -9.10
N ASP A 56 -11.46 0.06 -8.14
CA ASP A 56 -12.46 -0.24 -7.11
C ASP A 56 -12.10 0.34 -5.76
N LEU A 57 -10.80 0.52 -5.49
CA LEU A 57 -10.25 0.98 -4.24
C LEU A 57 -9.26 2.12 -4.50
N LEU A 58 -9.33 3.17 -3.68
CA LEU A 58 -8.33 4.24 -3.68
C LEU A 58 -7.24 3.90 -2.68
N TRP A 59 -6.02 3.85 -3.16
CA TRP A 59 -4.84 3.55 -2.34
C TRP A 59 -4.37 4.81 -1.63
N SER A 60 -4.54 4.86 -0.29
CA SER A 60 -4.13 6.00 0.53
C SER A 60 -2.76 5.77 1.19
N THR A 61 -1.91 6.78 1.14
CA THR A 61 -0.58 6.82 1.79
C THR A 61 -0.42 8.01 2.73
N ASN A 62 -1.52 8.48 3.34
CA ASN A 62 -1.51 9.60 4.26
C ASN A 62 -0.62 9.30 5.49
N ASP A 63 0.35 10.15 5.77
CA ASP A 63 1.29 10.00 6.89
C ASP A 63 0.85 10.74 8.18
N GLY A 64 -0.35 11.32 8.16
CA GLY A 64 -0.96 11.95 9.32
C GLY A 64 -0.36 13.30 9.73
N LEU A 65 0.73 13.74 9.14
CA LEU A 65 1.31 15.05 9.41
C LEU A 65 0.89 16.07 8.35
N HIS A 66 0.40 17.21 8.80
CA HIS A 66 0.21 18.35 7.93
C HIS A 66 1.58 18.93 7.51
N GLY A 67 1.90 18.81 6.25
CA GLY A 67 3.20 19.14 5.70
C GLY A 67 4.20 18.00 5.85
N ASN A 68 5.44 18.25 5.46
CA ASN A 68 6.51 17.29 5.56
C ASN A 68 7.16 17.32 6.96
N TRP A 69 7.74 16.21 7.37
CA TRP A 69 8.47 16.12 8.64
C TRP A 69 9.61 17.12 8.72
N GLU A 70 10.25 17.44 7.59
CA GLU A 70 11.33 18.42 7.48
C GLU A 70 10.94 19.85 7.91
N GLY A 71 9.68 20.19 7.77
CA GLY A 71 9.14 21.48 8.23
C GLY A 71 8.88 21.51 9.74
N ARG A 72 9.00 20.36 10.41
CA ARG A 72 8.73 20.21 11.86
C ARG A 72 9.95 19.88 12.70
N GLY A 73 10.96 19.24 12.09
CA GLY A 73 12.17 18.84 12.80
C GLY A 73 13.19 18.18 11.88
N ARG A 74 14.16 17.49 12.47
CA ARG A 74 15.20 16.77 11.73
C ARG A 74 14.62 15.59 10.99
N ALA A 75 14.72 15.62 9.67
CA ALA A 75 14.35 14.53 8.79
C ALA A 75 15.14 14.58 7.50
N THR A 76 15.21 13.44 6.82
CA THR A 76 15.72 13.32 5.45
C THR A 76 14.55 13.21 4.48
N ASP A 77 14.83 13.16 3.18
CA ASP A 77 13.85 12.83 2.14
C ASP A 77 13.86 11.33 1.79
N MET A 78 14.54 10.52 2.60
CA MET A 78 14.56 9.07 2.45
C MET A 78 13.25 8.46 2.94
N GLY A 79 12.90 7.32 2.41
CA GLY A 79 11.78 6.52 2.87
C GLY A 79 10.56 6.60 1.96
N HIS A 80 10.07 7.76 1.55
CA HIS A 80 8.93 7.87 0.63
C HIS A 80 9.29 8.65 -0.63
N ALA A 81 8.89 8.12 -1.79
CA ALA A 81 9.06 8.83 -3.05
C ALA A 81 8.21 10.11 -3.05
N ARG A 82 8.79 11.20 -3.53
CA ARG A 82 8.08 12.44 -3.86
C ARG A 82 7.99 12.54 -5.36
N TYR A 83 6.80 12.73 -5.85
CA TYR A 83 6.57 12.77 -7.29
C TYR A 83 6.39 14.20 -7.77
N ALA A 84 7.02 14.51 -8.91
CA ALA A 84 6.76 15.70 -9.69
C ALA A 84 5.34 15.65 -10.29
N VAL A 85 4.92 16.74 -10.91
CA VAL A 85 3.62 16.83 -11.61
C VAL A 85 3.49 15.76 -12.72
N ASP A 86 4.61 15.36 -13.30
CA ASP A 86 4.71 14.31 -14.32
C ASP A 86 4.87 12.88 -13.74
N GLY A 87 4.90 12.74 -12.41
CA GLY A 87 5.08 11.44 -11.73
C GLY A 87 6.52 10.99 -11.58
N SER A 88 7.52 11.76 -12.02
CA SER A 88 8.92 11.45 -11.79
C SER A 88 9.31 11.63 -10.33
N ASP A 89 10.28 10.82 -9.86
CA ASP A 89 10.80 10.92 -8.48
C ASP A 89 11.59 12.22 -8.30
N MET A 90 11.17 13.04 -7.35
CA MET A 90 11.75 14.35 -7.03
C MET A 90 12.64 14.34 -5.79
N ARG A 91 12.95 13.18 -5.22
CA ARG A 91 13.78 13.13 -4.03
C ARG A 91 15.14 13.77 -4.27
N MET A 92 15.47 14.74 -3.44
CA MET A 92 16.79 15.34 -3.39
C MET A 92 17.53 14.75 -2.19
N PRO A 93 18.64 14.01 -2.38
CA PRO A 93 19.39 13.45 -1.27
C PRO A 93 19.75 14.53 -0.25
N LYS A 94 19.22 14.40 0.97
CA LYS A 94 19.57 15.27 2.09
C LYS A 94 20.61 14.60 2.95
N GLU A 95 21.59 15.38 3.38
CA GLU A 95 22.52 14.94 4.40
C GLU A 95 21.78 14.57 5.68
N CYS A 96 22.24 13.53 6.34
CA CYS A 96 21.70 13.12 7.62
C CYS A 96 21.85 14.28 8.65
N PRO A 97 20.75 14.74 9.27
CA PRO A 97 20.81 15.84 10.23
C PRO A 97 21.36 15.45 11.61
N PHE A 98 21.70 14.17 11.80
CA PHE A 98 22.26 13.62 13.04
C PHE A 98 23.77 13.46 12.91
N LYS A 99 24.50 13.89 13.95
CA LYS A 99 25.97 13.87 13.95
C LYS A 99 26.54 12.56 14.49
N SER A 100 25.76 11.82 15.27
CA SER A 100 26.18 10.56 15.88
C SER A 100 25.01 9.61 16.09
N VAL A 101 25.31 8.33 16.29
CA VAL A 101 24.30 7.30 16.60
C VAL A 101 23.67 7.53 17.99
N GLU A 102 24.38 8.17 18.92
CA GLU A 102 23.87 8.51 20.23
C GLU A 102 22.68 9.48 20.12
N GLU A 103 22.76 10.47 19.24
CA GLU A 103 21.63 11.37 18.97
C GLU A 103 20.42 10.62 18.45
N VAL A 104 20.62 9.62 17.59
CA VAL A 104 19.54 8.75 17.08
C VAL A 104 18.92 7.93 18.20
N TRP A 105 19.73 7.33 19.06
CA TRP A 105 19.22 6.53 20.16
C TRP A 105 18.42 7.34 21.19
N GLU A 106 18.68 8.66 21.31
CA GLU A 106 17.91 9.57 22.16
C GLU A 106 16.73 10.26 21.43
N PHE A 107 16.62 10.05 20.13
CA PHE A 107 15.57 10.67 19.32
C PHE A 107 14.17 10.21 19.73
N ASP A 108 13.24 11.15 19.78
CA ASP A 108 11.83 10.91 20.05
C ASP A 108 10.97 11.70 19.05
N PRO A 109 10.23 11.04 18.15
CA PRO A 109 9.45 11.73 17.14
C PRO A 109 8.34 12.62 17.73
N ILE A 110 7.82 12.29 18.91
CA ILE A 110 6.82 13.13 19.58
C ILE A 110 7.44 14.45 20.05
N ARG A 111 8.65 14.40 20.58
CA ARG A 111 9.37 15.62 20.99
C ARG A 111 9.84 16.43 19.79
N GLU A 112 10.28 15.77 18.74
CA GLU A 112 10.85 16.43 17.57
C GLU A 112 9.77 17.08 16.71
N TYR A 113 8.75 16.32 16.36
CA TYR A 113 7.72 16.75 15.38
C TYR A 113 6.44 17.28 16.04
N GLY A 114 6.23 16.99 17.31
CA GLY A 114 4.99 17.25 18.02
C GLY A 114 3.85 16.29 17.60
N LEU A 115 2.77 16.36 18.34
CA LEU A 115 1.50 15.76 17.95
C LEU A 115 0.46 16.87 17.86
N PRO A 116 -0.48 16.81 16.91
CA PRO A 116 -1.63 17.71 16.89
C PRO A 116 -2.57 17.41 18.08
N ASP A 117 -3.54 18.28 18.30
CA ASP A 117 -4.67 17.93 19.17
C ASP A 117 -5.38 16.69 18.61
N PHE A 118 -5.76 15.75 19.47
CA PHE A 118 -6.28 14.46 19.04
C PHE A 118 -7.62 14.59 18.30
N ASP A 119 -8.55 15.42 18.83
CA ASP A 119 -9.86 15.59 18.21
C ASP A 119 -9.75 16.38 16.88
N GLU A 120 -8.81 17.32 16.78
CA GLU A 120 -8.52 17.99 15.50
C GLU A 120 -7.91 17.03 14.48
N GLN A 121 -7.07 16.08 14.90
CA GLN A 121 -6.54 15.04 14.01
C GLN A 121 -7.66 14.12 13.51
N VAL A 122 -8.56 13.68 14.38
CA VAL A 122 -9.75 12.89 14.00
C VAL A 122 -10.59 13.65 12.97
N LYS A 123 -10.88 14.93 13.21
CA LYS A 123 -11.62 15.78 12.27
C LYS A 123 -10.89 15.95 10.92
N ALA A 124 -9.56 16.08 10.95
CA ALA A 124 -8.76 16.19 9.73
C ALA A 124 -8.85 14.91 8.89
N TYR A 125 -8.76 13.73 9.51
CA TYR A 125 -8.93 12.46 8.84
C TYR A 125 -10.36 12.24 8.33
N GLU A 126 -11.37 12.60 9.12
CA GLU A 126 -12.77 12.48 8.67
C GLU A 126 -13.04 13.40 7.47
N ARG A 127 -12.54 14.66 7.48
CA ARG A 127 -12.64 15.55 6.32
C ARG A 127 -12.00 14.95 5.08
N TYR A 128 -10.80 14.33 5.21
CA TYR A 128 -10.17 13.62 4.11
C TYR A 128 -11.08 12.52 3.54
N VAL A 129 -11.70 11.72 4.41
CA VAL A 129 -12.62 10.64 3.99
C VAL A 129 -13.85 11.21 3.28
N GLU A 130 -14.48 12.24 3.84
CA GLU A 130 -15.66 12.90 3.25
C GLU A 130 -15.36 13.53 1.90
N ASP A 131 -14.25 14.27 1.79
CA ASP A 131 -13.83 14.93 0.54
C ASP A 131 -13.46 13.90 -0.53
N SER A 132 -12.78 12.82 -0.15
CA SER A 132 -12.46 11.74 -1.07
C SER A 132 -13.69 10.99 -1.56
N ARG A 133 -14.66 10.70 -0.68
CA ARG A 133 -15.95 10.10 -1.07
C ARG A 133 -16.78 11.01 -1.96
N ARG A 134 -16.70 12.32 -1.76
CA ARG A 134 -17.38 13.30 -2.63
C ARG A 134 -16.72 13.36 -3.99
N SER A 135 -15.40 13.29 -4.04
CA SER A 135 -14.63 13.33 -5.29
C SER A 135 -14.74 12.01 -6.08
N TYR A 136 -14.82 10.89 -5.38
CA TYR A 136 -14.80 9.54 -5.96
C TYR A 136 -15.90 8.66 -5.33
N PRO A 137 -17.18 8.94 -5.66
CA PRO A 137 -18.32 8.27 -4.99
C PRO A 137 -18.44 6.79 -5.31
N ASP A 138 -17.87 6.34 -6.42
CA ASP A 138 -17.97 4.96 -6.89
C ASP A 138 -16.85 4.05 -6.36
N GLN A 139 -15.74 4.61 -5.88
CA GLN A 139 -14.59 3.87 -5.37
C GLN A 139 -14.64 3.72 -3.84
N LEU A 140 -14.02 2.66 -3.33
CA LEU A 140 -13.78 2.52 -1.89
C LEU A 140 -12.64 3.46 -1.47
N VAL A 141 -12.96 4.44 -0.63
CA VAL A 141 -11.97 5.30 0.00
C VAL A 141 -11.33 4.54 1.17
N THR A 142 -10.00 4.53 1.22
CA THR A 142 -9.23 3.99 2.34
C THR A 142 -8.61 5.11 3.16
N GLY A 143 -8.46 4.89 4.46
CA GLY A 143 -7.49 5.62 5.24
C GLY A 143 -6.10 5.01 5.02
N GLY A 144 -5.08 5.74 5.40
CA GLY A 144 -3.72 5.21 5.28
C GLY A 144 -2.77 5.88 6.26
N TYR A 145 -1.73 5.17 6.58
CA TYR A 145 -0.62 5.72 7.33
C TYR A 145 0.70 5.10 6.84
N TYR A 146 1.56 5.96 6.34
CA TYR A 146 2.92 5.66 5.93
C TYR A 146 3.93 6.18 6.94
N LYS A 147 5.18 5.79 6.85
CA LYS A 147 6.25 6.17 7.77
C LYS A 147 5.98 5.73 9.21
N THR A 148 5.59 4.48 9.36
CA THR A 148 5.23 3.92 10.66
C THR A 148 6.44 3.71 11.58
N ILE A 149 6.95 2.49 11.71
CA ILE A 149 8.03 2.20 12.67
C ILE A 149 9.40 2.28 11.98
N VAL A 150 9.60 1.45 10.96
CA VAL A 150 10.91 1.32 10.30
C VAL A 150 11.09 2.41 9.24
N SER A 151 10.13 2.56 8.35
CA SER A 151 10.17 3.61 7.33
C SER A 151 10.17 5.02 7.96
N GLY A 152 9.49 5.20 9.09
CA GLY A 152 9.56 6.44 9.87
C GLY A 152 10.96 6.71 10.42
N ALA A 153 11.62 5.70 10.94
CA ALA A 153 13.00 5.82 11.42
C ALA A 153 13.99 6.10 10.28
N ILE A 154 13.81 5.43 9.12
CA ILE A 154 14.61 5.69 7.91
C ILE A 154 14.37 7.12 7.40
N GLN A 155 13.12 7.59 7.38
CA GLN A 155 12.79 8.96 7.01
C GLN A 155 13.46 9.99 7.92
N ALA A 156 13.51 9.73 9.23
CA ALA A 156 14.14 10.64 10.17
C ALA A 156 15.67 10.66 10.02
N PHE A 157 16.30 9.49 9.90
CA PHE A 157 17.75 9.34 10.05
C PHE A 157 18.52 9.19 8.74
N GLY A 158 17.85 8.79 7.66
CA GLY A 158 18.50 8.30 6.44
C GLY A 158 19.10 6.90 6.63
N TRP A 159 19.41 6.24 5.51
CA TRP A 159 19.82 4.82 5.52
C TRP A 159 21.10 4.54 6.32
N ASP A 160 22.16 5.30 6.10
CA ASP A 160 23.46 5.02 6.71
C ASP A 160 23.40 5.14 8.23
N MET A 161 22.84 6.22 8.74
CA MET A 161 22.71 6.46 10.17
C MET A 161 21.72 5.48 10.82
N PHE A 162 20.64 5.14 10.13
CA PHE A 162 19.71 4.13 10.59
C PHE A 162 20.37 2.76 10.74
N LEU A 163 21.14 2.28 9.74
CA LEU A 163 21.82 0.99 9.80
C LEU A 163 22.90 0.97 10.87
N MET A 164 23.65 2.08 11.05
CA MET A 164 24.59 2.20 12.16
C MET A 164 23.87 2.09 13.51
N ALA A 165 22.77 2.78 13.68
CA ALA A 165 21.99 2.73 14.93
C ALA A 165 21.36 1.35 15.18
N ALA A 166 20.95 0.63 14.13
CA ALA A 166 20.38 -0.70 14.21
C ALA A 166 21.39 -1.79 14.62
N SER A 167 22.68 -1.49 14.61
CA SER A 167 23.73 -2.40 15.09
C SER A 167 23.65 -2.68 16.61
N ASP A 168 23.06 -1.76 17.41
CA ASP A 168 22.73 -2.00 18.81
C ASP A 168 21.24 -2.33 18.96
N ARG A 169 20.93 -3.62 19.05
CA ARG A 169 19.56 -4.13 19.15
C ARG A 169 18.76 -3.49 20.30
N LYS A 170 19.36 -3.35 21.49
CA LYS A 170 18.63 -2.84 22.66
C LYS A 170 18.31 -1.35 22.53
N ARG A 171 19.19 -0.60 21.91
CA ARG A 171 19.01 0.84 21.73
C ARG A 171 18.04 1.15 20.60
N ILE A 172 18.15 0.46 19.46
CA ILE A 172 17.23 0.65 18.34
C ILE A 172 15.80 0.21 18.70
N GLU A 173 15.64 -0.82 19.53
CA GLU A 173 14.32 -1.21 20.04
C GLU A 173 13.61 -0.08 20.78
N ARG A 174 14.33 0.72 21.57
CA ARG A 174 13.76 1.91 22.24
C ARG A 174 13.36 3.00 21.24
N VAL A 175 14.10 3.14 20.15
CA VAL A 175 13.75 4.06 19.06
C VAL A 175 12.46 3.59 18.38
N PHE A 176 12.37 2.30 18.06
CA PHE A 176 11.14 1.73 17.49
C PHE A 176 9.94 1.85 18.43
N ASP A 177 10.11 1.75 19.75
CA ASP A 177 9.07 2.03 20.74
C ASP A 177 8.54 3.46 20.65
N ARG A 178 9.42 4.43 20.39
CA ARG A 178 9.01 5.83 20.29
C ARG A 178 8.27 6.10 18.97
N PHE A 179 8.74 5.53 17.86
CA PHE A 179 8.00 5.58 16.59
C PHE A 179 6.66 4.83 16.69
N PHE A 180 6.62 3.69 17.36
CA PHE A 180 5.37 2.98 17.64
C PHE A 180 4.37 3.88 18.38
N ARG A 181 4.78 4.57 19.45
CA ARG A 181 3.88 5.47 20.20
C ARG A 181 3.40 6.65 19.36
N PHE A 182 4.28 7.19 18.55
CA PHE A 182 3.93 8.25 17.60
C PHE A 182 2.88 7.76 16.59
N THR A 183 3.09 6.58 16.01
CA THR A 183 2.17 5.96 15.05
C THR A 183 0.85 5.56 15.70
N LEU A 184 0.88 5.03 16.92
CA LEU A 184 -0.32 4.60 17.65
C LEU A 184 -1.33 5.75 17.82
N PHE A 185 -0.87 6.95 18.12
CA PHE A 185 -1.73 8.14 18.18
C PHE A 185 -2.54 8.32 16.88
N HIS A 186 -1.89 8.13 15.73
CA HIS A 186 -2.55 8.24 14.42
C HIS A 186 -3.50 7.07 14.13
N MET A 187 -3.14 5.85 14.54
CA MET A 187 -4.03 4.68 14.40
C MET A 187 -5.28 4.82 15.28
N GLU A 188 -5.15 5.34 16.50
CA GLU A 188 -6.27 5.65 17.38
C GLU A 188 -7.17 6.76 16.79
N ALA A 189 -6.58 7.78 16.14
CA ALA A 189 -7.36 8.81 15.45
C ALA A 189 -8.11 8.23 14.24
N TRP A 190 -7.46 7.41 13.41
CA TRP A 190 -8.13 6.69 12.33
C TRP A 190 -9.25 5.77 12.81
N ALA A 191 -9.08 5.13 13.97
CA ALA A 191 -10.12 4.28 14.57
C ALA A 191 -11.42 5.04 14.83
N ARG A 192 -11.36 6.36 15.04
CA ARG A 192 -12.52 7.23 15.29
C ARG A 192 -13.24 7.72 14.04
N THR A 193 -12.68 7.50 12.85
CA THR A 193 -13.27 7.97 11.58
C THR A 193 -14.29 6.98 11.01
N SER A 194 -15.02 7.43 9.99
CA SER A 194 -16.02 6.61 9.27
C SER A 194 -15.42 5.69 8.20
N VAL A 195 -14.10 5.72 7.96
CA VAL A 195 -13.45 4.86 6.98
C VAL A 195 -13.49 3.39 7.40
N GLU A 196 -13.67 2.48 6.45
CA GLU A 196 -13.80 1.04 6.76
C GLU A 196 -12.47 0.28 6.68
N VAL A 197 -11.52 0.79 5.90
CA VAL A 197 -10.26 0.11 5.59
C VAL A 197 -9.09 1.06 5.78
N ILE A 198 -8.07 0.60 6.48
CA ILE A 198 -6.80 1.32 6.68
C ILE A 198 -5.67 0.57 5.99
N ILE A 199 -4.86 1.29 5.23
CA ILE A 199 -3.60 0.78 4.68
C ILE A 199 -2.47 1.25 5.61
N GLN A 200 -1.86 0.32 6.33
CA GLN A 200 -0.64 0.60 7.09
C GLN A 200 0.56 0.24 6.23
N HIS A 201 1.38 1.24 5.92
CA HIS A 201 2.53 1.09 5.05
C HIS A 201 3.83 1.26 5.85
N ASP A 202 4.71 0.26 5.81
CA ASP A 202 6.04 0.32 6.43
C ASP A 202 7.05 -0.43 5.55
N ASP A 203 7.90 0.32 4.84
CA ASP A 203 8.98 -0.28 4.04
C ASP A 203 10.09 -0.74 4.98
N PHE A 204 10.04 -1.99 5.35
CA PHE A 204 10.86 -2.55 6.41
C PHE A 204 11.83 -3.64 5.94
N VAL A 205 11.82 -3.94 4.64
CA VAL A 205 12.71 -4.90 3.98
C VAL A 205 13.19 -4.36 2.63
N TRP A 206 14.24 -4.94 2.07
CA TRP A 206 14.66 -4.69 0.69
C TRP A 206 14.04 -5.70 -0.28
N ALA A 207 14.20 -5.46 -1.58
CA ALA A 207 13.81 -6.42 -2.61
C ALA A 207 14.52 -7.79 -2.47
N SER A 208 15.68 -7.83 -1.82
CA SER A 208 16.43 -9.05 -1.49
C SER A 208 16.05 -9.67 -0.14
N GLY A 209 15.15 -9.07 0.63
CA GLY A 209 14.75 -9.52 1.97
C GLY A 209 15.19 -8.59 3.10
N PRO A 210 15.24 -9.07 4.35
CA PRO A 210 15.50 -8.24 5.52
C PRO A 210 16.91 -7.63 5.52
N PHE A 211 17.02 -6.38 5.98
CA PHE A 211 18.29 -5.67 6.18
C PHE A 211 18.73 -5.59 7.65
N MET A 212 17.92 -6.10 8.55
CA MET A 212 18.27 -6.33 9.97
C MET A 212 18.15 -7.80 10.30
N HIS A 213 18.64 -8.20 11.47
CA HIS A 213 18.50 -9.59 11.91
C HIS A 213 17.02 -9.98 12.06
N PRO A 214 16.56 -11.14 11.57
CA PRO A 214 15.16 -11.56 11.60
C PRO A 214 14.48 -11.51 12.97
N ASP A 215 15.25 -11.74 14.06
CA ASP A 215 14.71 -11.64 15.42
C ASP A 215 14.27 -10.22 15.81
N ILE A 216 14.80 -9.17 15.16
CA ILE A 216 14.34 -7.80 15.39
C ILE A 216 12.92 -7.64 14.81
N TYR A 217 12.69 -8.19 13.63
CA TYR A 217 11.36 -8.17 13.01
C TYR A 217 10.34 -8.93 13.86
N ARG A 218 10.65 -10.19 14.19
CA ARG A 218 9.72 -11.07 14.94
C ARG A 218 9.55 -10.67 16.39
N GLY A 219 10.61 -10.22 17.05
CA GLY A 219 10.57 -9.90 18.49
C GLY A 219 10.24 -8.45 18.82
N VAL A 220 10.40 -7.53 17.86
CA VAL A 220 10.29 -6.09 18.11
C VAL A 220 9.25 -5.44 17.21
N ILE A 221 9.38 -5.56 15.89
CA ILE A 221 8.58 -4.79 14.93
C ILE A 221 7.17 -5.37 14.79
N ILE A 222 7.05 -6.64 14.42
CA ILE A 222 5.76 -7.28 14.14
C ILE A 222 4.82 -7.30 15.36
N PRO A 223 5.30 -7.55 16.60
CA PRO A 223 4.43 -7.40 17.78
C PRO A 223 3.87 -5.98 17.94
N ARG A 224 4.62 -4.94 17.55
CA ARG A 224 4.12 -3.55 17.57
C ARG A 224 3.08 -3.29 16.50
N TYR A 225 3.17 -3.92 15.33
CA TYR A 225 2.10 -3.88 14.34
C TYR A 225 0.78 -4.43 14.91
N ALA A 226 0.82 -5.57 15.59
CA ALA A 226 -0.36 -6.12 16.25
C ALA A 226 -1.02 -5.12 17.21
N GLU A 227 -0.21 -4.39 18.00
CA GLU A 227 -0.71 -3.35 18.91
C GLU A 227 -1.28 -2.14 18.15
N LEU A 228 -0.65 -1.71 17.03
CA LEU A 228 -1.15 -0.63 16.19
C LEU A 228 -2.53 -0.95 15.60
N TRP A 229 -2.79 -2.21 15.28
CA TRP A 229 -4.04 -2.63 14.63
C TRP A 229 -5.20 -2.86 15.60
N LYS A 230 -4.92 -3.04 16.90
CA LYS A 230 -5.96 -3.26 17.94
C LYS A 230 -7.06 -2.19 17.95
N PRO A 231 -6.77 -0.87 18.01
CA PRO A 231 -7.82 0.14 18.01
C PRO A 231 -8.64 0.14 16.70
N LEU A 232 -8.02 -0.18 15.57
CA LEU A 232 -8.68 -0.27 14.27
C LEU A 232 -9.65 -1.47 14.25
N HIS A 233 -9.21 -2.64 14.66
CA HIS A 233 -10.07 -3.83 14.75
C HIS A 233 -11.19 -3.66 15.78
N ALA A 234 -10.90 -3.04 16.94
CA ALA A 234 -11.91 -2.75 17.94
C ALA A 234 -13.02 -1.83 17.43
N SER A 235 -12.73 -0.98 16.43
CA SER A 235 -13.70 -0.13 15.74
C SER A 235 -14.31 -0.78 14.48
N GLY A 236 -14.06 -2.07 14.23
CA GLY A 236 -14.62 -2.84 13.12
C GLY A 236 -13.95 -2.61 11.76
N LYS A 237 -12.79 -1.96 11.73
CA LYS A 237 -12.05 -1.67 10.49
C LYS A 237 -11.18 -2.85 10.07
N LYS A 238 -10.91 -2.92 8.77
CA LYS A 238 -9.93 -3.84 8.18
C LYS A 238 -8.59 -3.16 7.98
N VAL A 239 -7.50 -3.91 8.18
CA VAL A 239 -6.14 -3.43 8.01
C VAL A 239 -5.44 -4.17 6.89
N LEU A 240 -5.01 -3.44 5.86
CA LEU A 240 -4.16 -3.94 4.80
C LEU A 240 -2.72 -3.52 5.10
N PHE A 241 -1.86 -4.49 5.32
CA PHE A 241 -0.43 -4.23 5.48
C PHE A 241 0.23 -4.06 4.12
N CYS A 242 1.00 -2.99 3.95
CA CYS A 242 1.73 -2.68 2.73
C CYS A 242 3.22 -2.54 3.03
N SER A 243 4.05 -3.13 2.22
CA SER A 243 5.49 -2.88 2.20
C SER A 243 6.06 -3.11 0.83
N ASP A 244 6.92 -2.21 0.40
CA ASP A 244 7.83 -2.48 -0.70
C ASP A 244 8.87 -3.52 -0.27
N GLY A 245 9.46 -4.19 -1.27
CA GLY A 245 10.46 -5.22 -1.03
C GLY A 245 9.91 -6.61 -0.71
N ASN A 246 10.84 -7.54 -0.45
CA ASN A 246 10.52 -8.95 -0.25
C ASN A 246 10.36 -9.28 1.24
N PHE A 247 9.13 -9.36 1.71
CA PHE A 247 8.79 -9.71 3.09
C PHE A 247 8.29 -11.15 3.26
N MET A 248 8.52 -12.02 2.28
CA MET A 248 8.06 -13.42 2.32
C MET A 248 8.45 -14.16 3.60
N GLU A 249 9.64 -13.87 4.13
CA GLU A 249 10.11 -14.46 5.40
C GLU A 249 9.19 -14.14 6.59
N PHE A 250 8.46 -13.02 6.54
CA PHE A 250 7.63 -12.52 7.62
C PHE A 250 6.13 -12.52 7.31
N ALA A 251 5.72 -12.92 6.11
CA ALA A 251 4.32 -12.88 5.69
C ALA A 251 3.39 -13.63 6.66
N GLU A 252 3.81 -14.79 7.12
CA GLU A 252 3.03 -15.57 8.10
C GLU A 252 2.95 -14.89 9.48
N ASP A 253 4.04 -14.27 9.92
CA ASP A 253 4.10 -13.54 11.19
C ASP A 253 3.20 -12.29 11.15
N ILE A 254 3.17 -11.59 10.00
CA ILE A 254 2.31 -10.42 9.75
C ILE A 254 0.82 -10.80 9.76
N VAL A 255 0.47 -11.90 9.08
CA VAL A 255 -0.91 -12.41 9.10
C VAL A 255 -1.32 -12.85 10.51
N LYS A 256 -0.45 -13.54 11.25
CA LYS A 256 -0.70 -13.91 12.65
C LYS A 256 -0.82 -12.71 13.58
N ALA A 257 -0.13 -11.60 13.28
CA ALA A 257 -0.25 -10.35 14.03
C ALA A 257 -1.60 -9.66 13.81
N GLY A 258 -2.37 -10.06 12.79
CA GLY A 258 -3.73 -9.62 12.55
C GLY A 258 -3.95 -8.82 11.27
N ALA A 259 -3.03 -8.82 10.31
CA ALA A 259 -3.28 -8.21 9.01
C ALA A 259 -4.48 -8.89 8.33
N ASP A 260 -5.46 -8.10 7.87
CA ASP A 260 -6.61 -8.59 7.10
C ASP A 260 -6.27 -8.72 5.62
N GLY A 261 -5.18 -8.12 5.17
CA GLY A 261 -4.67 -8.25 3.82
C GLY A 261 -3.21 -7.85 3.69
N LEU A 262 -2.60 -8.31 2.59
CA LEU A 262 -1.21 -8.02 2.23
C LEU A 262 -1.16 -7.31 0.87
N ILE A 263 -0.53 -6.16 0.83
CA ILE A 263 -0.20 -5.42 -0.39
C ILE A 263 1.28 -5.64 -0.67
N PHE A 264 1.62 -6.17 -1.84
CA PHE A 264 2.97 -6.66 -2.13
C PHE A 264 3.43 -6.39 -3.55
N GLU A 265 4.74 -6.21 -3.70
CA GLU A 265 5.42 -6.15 -4.99
C GLU A 265 5.67 -7.54 -5.60
N PRO A 266 5.93 -7.62 -6.94
CA PRO A 266 6.20 -8.88 -7.64
C PRO A 266 7.46 -9.64 -7.18
N CYS A 267 8.31 -9.05 -6.35
CA CYS A 267 9.44 -9.76 -5.71
C CYS A 267 8.96 -10.75 -4.63
N ASN A 268 7.70 -10.68 -4.22
CA ASN A 268 7.06 -11.65 -3.34
C ASN A 268 6.35 -12.75 -4.16
N ASP A 269 6.38 -13.97 -3.68
CA ASP A 269 5.74 -15.10 -4.39
C ASP A 269 4.22 -15.11 -4.18
N PHE A 270 3.49 -14.51 -5.13
CA PHE A 270 2.02 -14.50 -5.12
C PHE A 270 1.42 -15.90 -5.10
N GLY A 271 2.03 -16.87 -5.79
CA GLY A 271 1.56 -18.25 -5.81
C GLY A 271 1.59 -18.88 -4.41
N PHE A 272 2.72 -18.73 -3.71
CA PHE A 272 2.86 -19.17 -2.32
C PHE A 272 1.88 -18.45 -1.38
N MET A 273 1.76 -17.12 -1.49
CA MET A 273 0.81 -16.37 -0.66
C MET A 273 -0.64 -16.82 -0.89
N ALA A 274 -1.02 -17.08 -2.14
CA ALA A 274 -2.34 -17.56 -2.49
C ALA A 274 -2.63 -18.93 -1.90
N GLU A 275 -1.67 -19.86 -1.98
CA GLU A 275 -1.79 -21.20 -1.37
C GLU A 275 -1.90 -21.12 0.15
N ARG A 276 -1.10 -20.25 0.77
CA ARG A 276 -1.00 -20.18 2.23
C ARG A 276 -2.09 -19.33 2.88
N PHE A 277 -2.50 -18.25 2.25
CA PHE A 277 -3.35 -17.22 2.85
C PHE A 277 -4.61 -16.90 2.06
N GLY A 278 -4.77 -17.40 0.83
CA GLY A 278 -5.85 -17.01 -0.09
C GLY A 278 -7.27 -17.23 0.42
N ASP A 279 -7.45 -18.08 1.45
CA ASP A 279 -8.74 -18.31 2.11
C ASP A 279 -8.98 -17.40 3.33
N SER A 280 -7.96 -16.73 3.85
CA SER A 280 -8.01 -16.08 5.18
C SER A 280 -7.76 -14.57 5.16
N VAL A 281 -7.02 -14.06 4.16
CA VAL A 281 -6.74 -12.63 4.01
C VAL A 281 -6.88 -12.20 2.56
N VAL A 282 -7.12 -10.91 2.33
CA VAL A 282 -7.12 -10.37 0.97
C VAL A 282 -5.68 -10.16 0.48
N LEU A 283 -5.41 -10.54 -0.76
CA LEU A 283 -4.12 -10.36 -1.41
C LEU A 283 -4.23 -9.22 -2.45
N VAL A 284 -3.37 -8.22 -2.35
CA VAL A 284 -3.36 -7.04 -3.23
C VAL A 284 -2.03 -6.99 -3.96
N GLY A 285 -2.05 -7.24 -5.26
CA GLY A 285 -0.85 -7.29 -6.10
C GLY A 285 -1.02 -8.26 -7.27
N SER A 286 0.07 -8.56 -7.94
CA SER A 286 0.13 -9.48 -9.07
C SER A 286 1.56 -9.94 -9.34
N PHE A 287 1.78 -10.71 -10.41
CA PHE A 287 3.11 -10.99 -10.96
C PHE A 287 3.63 -9.89 -11.90
N VAL A 288 2.81 -8.88 -12.22
CA VAL A 288 3.19 -7.82 -13.16
C VAL A 288 4.17 -6.86 -12.50
N ASP A 289 5.32 -6.68 -13.14
CA ASP A 289 6.34 -5.74 -12.72
C ASP A 289 6.25 -4.44 -13.55
N CYS A 290 6.10 -3.29 -12.91
CA CYS A 290 6.06 -1.98 -13.57
C CYS A 290 7.31 -1.71 -14.41
N ARG A 291 8.47 -2.25 -14.01
CA ARG A 291 9.73 -2.14 -14.77
C ARG A 291 9.65 -2.87 -16.11
N ASP A 292 8.97 -4.00 -16.19
CA ASP A 292 8.74 -4.70 -17.46
C ASP A 292 7.75 -3.95 -18.35
N MET A 293 6.80 -3.21 -17.76
CA MET A 293 5.91 -2.31 -18.49
C MET A 293 6.69 -1.13 -19.09
N ALA A 294 7.52 -0.44 -18.28
CA ALA A 294 8.36 0.67 -18.73
C ALA A 294 9.34 0.24 -19.84
N LEU A 295 9.88 -0.99 -19.77
CA LEU A 295 10.76 -1.57 -20.78
C LEU A 295 10.03 -2.15 -22.00
N GLY A 296 8.72 -2.02 -22.11
CA GLY A 296 7.93 -2.47 -23.26
C GLY A 296 7.86 -3.99 -23.43
N LYS A 297 8.09 -4.80 -22.39
CA LYS A 297 8.14 -6.27 -22.46
C LYS A 297 6.73 -6.89 -22.48
N TRP A 298 5.94 -6.52 -23.46
CA TRP A 298 4.53 -6.86 -23.56
C TRP A 298 4.22 -8.35 -23.39
N GLN A 299 4.95 -9.24 -24.06
CA GLN A 299 4.70 -10.69 -23.98
C GLN A 299 4.87 -11.23 -22.55
N LYS A 300 5.80 -10.64 -21.79
CA LYS A 300 6.01 -11.01 -20.38
C LYS A 300 4.85 -10.48 -19.53
N VAL A 301 4.50 -9.21 -19.71
CA VAL A 301 3.37 -8.57 -18.99
C VAL A 301 2.08 -9.36 -19.20
N MET A 302 1.74 -9.75 -20.44
CA MET A 302 0.59 -10.61 -20.73
C MET A 302 0.59 -11.92 -19.95
N ARG A 303 1.71 -12.66 -20.02
CA ARG A 303 1.83 -13.94 -19.28
C ARG A 303 1.68 -13.75 -17.77
N ASP A 304 2.22 -12.66 -17.25
CA ASP A 304 2.15 -12.35 -15.81
C ASP A 304 0.71 -11.97 -15.40
N ILE A 305 -0.04 -11.27 -16.26
CA ILE A 305 -1.49 -11.03 -16.04
C ILE A 305 -2.23 -12.36 -16.02
N ASP A 306 -2.05 -13.21 -17.03
CA ASP A 306 -2.76 -14.49 -17.14
C ASP A 306 -2.46 -15.40 -15.94
N ARG A 307 -1.20 -15.48 -15.54
CA ARG A 307 -0.76 -16.21 -14.36
C ARG A 307 -1.39 -15.63 -13.08
N SER A 308 -1.45 -14.30 -12.96
CA SER A 308 -2.07 -13.64 -11.81
C SER A 308 -3.55 -13.96 -11.71
N LEU A 309 -4.27 -13.92 -12.83
CA LEU A 309 -5.69 -14.29 -12.90
C LEU A 309 -5.92 -15.77 -12.54
N GLU A 310 -5.02 -16.66 -12.98
CA GLU A 310 -5.11 -18.08 -12.62
C GLU A 310 -4.95 -18.30 -11.12
N VAL A 311 -3.93 -17.68 -10.51
CA VAL A 311 -3.70 -17.76 -9.06
C VAL A 311 -4.86 -17.12 -8.29
N ALA A 312 -5.34 -15.95 -8.70
CA ALA A 312 -6.45 -15.24 -8.07
C ALA A 312 -7.74 -16.06 -7.99
N ARG A 313 -8.01 -16.94 -8.98
CA ARG A 313 -9.19 -17.83 -8.96
C ARG A 313 -9.22 -18.82 -7.81
N ARG A 314 -8.07 -19.07 -7.17
CA ARG A 314 -7.94 -19.99 -6.03
C ARG A 314 -8.15 -19.27 -4.69
N CYS A 315 -8.26 -17.94 -4.69
CA CYS A 315 -8.38 -17.13 -3.49
C CYS A 315 -9.82 -16.61 -3.31
N LYS A 316 -10.23 -16.41 -2.06
CA LYS A 316 -11.49 -15.75 -1.75
C LYS A 316 -11.45 -14.25 -2.06
N GLY A 317 -10.36 -13.57 -1.68
CA GLY A 317 -10.18 -12.14 -1.86
C GLY A 317 -8.87 -11.80 -2.57
N VAL A 318 -8.97 -11.23 -3.78
CA VAL A 318 -7.82 -10.66 -4.51
C VAL A 318 -8.22 -9.34 -5.12
N ILE A 319 -7.37 -8.34 -4.93
CA ILE A 319 -7.39 -7.06 -5.63
C ILE A 319 -6.16 -7.05 -6.53
N LEU A 320 -6.38 -7.09 -7.83
CA LEU A 320 -5.27 -7.09 -8.79
C LEU A 320 -4.66 -5.68 -8.87
N ALA A 321 -3.34 -5.62 -8.87
CA ALA A 321 -2.57 -4.38 -8.99
C ALA A 321 -1.16 -4.72 -9.48
N VAL A 322 -0.47 -3.74 -10.05
CA VAL A 322 0.97 -3.86 -10.29
C VAL A 322 1.75 -3.98 -8.97
N GLY A 323 1.15 -3.48 -7.87
CA GLY A 323 1.70 -3.61 -6.52
C GLY A 323 2.71 -2.54 -6.14
N ASN A 324 3.00 -1.60 -7.03
CA ASN A 324 3.88 -0.45 -6.82
C ASN A 324 3.42 0.74 -7.68
N HIS A 325 4.17 1.83 -7.60
CA HIS A 325 4.01 3.00 -8.46
C HIS A 325 4.05 2.62 -9.96
N LEU A 326 3.13 3.19 -10.72
CA LEU A 326 3.18 3.16 -12.18
C LEU A 326 4.08 4.32 -12.65
N PRO A 327 5.36 4.06 -13.04
CA PRO A 327 6.28 5.13 -13.38
C PRO A 327 5.86 5.87 -14.65
N PRO A 328 6.17 7.18 -14.76
CA PRO A 328 5.67 8.03 -15.85
C PRO A 328 6.23 7.68 -17.23
N ASP A 329 7.29 6.90 -17.28
CA ASP A 329 7.96 6.44 -18.50
C ASP A 329 7.33 5.18 -19.12
N ILE A 330 6.25 4.64 -18.55
CA ILE A 330 5.50 3.55 -19.19
C ILE A 330 4.86 4.07 -20.49
N PRO A 331 5.16 3.46 -21.65
CA PRO A 331 4.54 3.88 -22.91
C PRO A 331 3.00 3.78 -22.86
N GLU A 332 2.30 4.78 -23.41
CA GLU A 332 0.83 4.78 -23.47
C GLU A 332 0.24 3.52 -24.08
N GLU A 333 0.86 3.00 -25.16
CA GLU A 333 0.45 1.76 -25.80
C GLU A 333 0.52 0.56 -24.82
N MET A 334 1.52 0.56 -23.92
CA MET A 334 1.64 -0.47 -22.88
C MET A 334 0.49 -0.35 -21.87
N MET A 335 0.16 0.88 -21.45
CA MET A 335 -0.97 1.16 -20.56
C MET A 335 -2.30 0.66 -21.16
N GLU A 336 -2.55 0.95 -22.43
CA GLU A 336 -3.75 0.49 -23.15
C GLU A 336 -3.81 -1.04 -23.24
N LYS A 337 -2.71 -1.67 -23.60
CA LYS A 337 -2.62 -3.13 -23.70
C LYS A 337 -2.79 -3.80 -22.34
N TYR A 338 -2.13 -3.27 -21.31
CA TYR A 338 -2.21 -3.77 -19.94
C TYR A 338 -3.67 -3.78 -19.47
N ILE A 339 -4.31 -2.62 -19.46
CA ILE A 339 -5.69 -2.53 -18.95
C ILE A 339 -6.69 -3.28 -19.81
N GLY A 340 -6.51 -3.29 -21.15
CA GLY A 340 -7.36 -4.05 -22.06
C GLY A 340 -7.31 -5.56 -21.80
N HIS A 341 -6.10 -6.11 -21.60
CA HIS A 341 -5.90 -7.52 -21.31
C HIS A 341 -6.39 -7.89 -19.89
N LEU A 342 -6.07 -7.07 -18.89
CA LEU A 342 -6.51 -7.28 -17.52
C LEU A 342 -8.05 -7.29 -17.43
N LYS A 343 -8.72 -6.28 -18.00
CA LYS A 343 -10.20 -6.17 -17.96
C LYS A 343 -10.90 -7.39 -18.56
N ALA A 344 -10.36 -7.95 -19.63
CA ALA A 344 -10.92 -9.18 -20.25
C ALA A 344 -10.88 -10.38 -19.29
N GLY A 345 -9.92 -10.40 -18.35
CA GLY A 345 -9.74 -11.45 -17.36
C GLY A 345 -10.42 -11.22 -16.02
N LEU A 346 -10.84 -9.98 -15.69
CA LEU A 346 -11.44 -9.66 -14.39
C LEU A 346 -12.71 -10.48 -14.06
N PRO A 347 -13.65 -10.76 -14.99
CA PRO A 347 -14.85 -11.51 -14.65
C PRO A 347 -14.52 -12.90 -14.08
N ARG A 348 -15.11 -13.24 -12.93
CA ARG A 348 -15.01 -14.57 -12.36
C ARG A 348 -15.90 -15.50 -13.20
N ARG A 349 -15.32 -16.37 -14.01
CA ARG A 349 -16.08 -17.40 -14.74
C ARG A 349 -16.74 -18.31 -13.70
N LYS A 350 -18.09 -18.43 -13.77
CA LYS A 350 -18.77 -19.49 -12.99
C LYS A 350 -18.14 -20.83 -13.35
N PRO A 351 -17.82 -21.69 -12.36
CA PRO A 351 -17.39 -23.04 -12.68
C PRO A 351 -18.46 -23.67 -13.57
N HIS A 352 -18.10 -24.13 -14.77
CA HIS A 352 -18.95 -25.00 -15.56
C HIS A 352 -19.12 -26.29 -14.76
N PHE A 353 -20.17 -26.38 -13.99
CA PHE A 353 -20.69 -27.70 -13.62
C PHE A 353 -21.16 -28.33 -14.91
N GLY A 354 -20.31 -29.21 -15.47
CA GLY A 354 -20.68 -30.05 -16.59
C GLY A 354 -21.93 -30.83 -16.21
N GLY A 355 -23.05 -30.44 -16.78
CA GLY A 355 -24.27 -31.20 -16.65
C GLY A 355 -24.00 -32.61 -17.22
N GLY A 356 -23.87 -33.57 -16.32
CA GLY A 356 -23.92 -34.97 -16.70
C GLY A 356 -25.24 -35.24 -17.40
N GLY A 357 -25.18 -35.27 -18.75
CA GLY A 357 -26.27 -35.78 -19.53
C GLY A 357 -26.47 -37.24 -19.18
N SER A 358 -27.49 -37.54 -18.42
CA SER A 358 -28.08 -38.86 -18.36
C SER A 358 -28.76 -39.09 -19.71
N GLY A 359 -28.03 -39.73 -20.61
CA GLY A 359 -28.62 -40.40 -21.78
C GLY A 359 -29.14 -41.74 -21.38
N ALA A 360 -30.40 -41.93 -21.58
CA ALA A 360 -31.14 -43.17 -21.46
C ALA A 360 -30.57 -44.28 -22.33
#